data_1ceb5432962941ac50a34929f5baadd7
#
_entry.id   1ceb5432962941ac50a34929f5baadd7
#
_cell.length_a   1.000
_cell.length_b   1.000
_cell.length_c   1.000
_cell.angle_alpha   90.00
_cell.angle_beta   90.00
_cell.angle_gamma   90.00
#
_symmetry.space_group_name_H-M   'P 1'
#
loop_
_entity.id
_entity.type
_entity.pdbx_description
1 polymer ?
#
loop_
_entity_poly.entity_id
_entity_poly.type
_entity_poly.pdbx_seq_one_letter_code
_entity_poly.pdbx_strand_id
1 'polypeptide(L)'
;GGYNCPIARSVVKDIHAQDLVDKKHYCGGYREYWQGVKGCEGDVGNIEIHFVDSANPGYFWLFPLGNGMVNVGIGMVLDLLDKQKTKLKKLQKDVIQNHPLFKDRFVDAVMVNGSGKGWQLPFGSPRKGEILQPRRMFSDGVLLVGDAASLVDPFSGEGIGNALVSGHIA
;
A
#
# COMPACT_ATOMS: atom_id res chain seq x y z
N GLY A 1 13.46 3.45 -8.50
CA GLY A 1 13.20 3.74 -7.13
C GLY A 1 12.24 2.77 -6.47
N GLY A 2 11.32 3.32 -5.75
CA GLY A 2 10.38 2.56 -4.95
C GLY A 2 11.00 1.94 -3.69
N TYR A 3 10.29 1.01 -3.06
CA TYR A 3 10.74 0.42 -1.79
C TYR A 3 12.03 -0.42 -1.92
N ASN A 4 12.32 -0.90 -3.10
CA ASN A 4 13.54 -1.69 -3.40
C ASN A 4 14.69 -0.86 -4.00
N CYS A 5 14.65 0.46 -3.86
CA CYS A 5 15.65 1.34 -4.46
C CYS A 5 17.08 1.01 -3.97
N PRO A 6 18.00 0.62 -4.85
CA PRO A 6 19.37 0.32 -4.45
C PRO A 6 20.13 1.56 -3.96
N ILE A 7 19.82 2.74 -4.51
CA ILE A 7 20.41 4.00 -4.07
C ILE A 7 19.93 4.35 -2.65
N ALA A 8 18.63 4.15 -2.35
CA ALA A 8 18.14 4.33 -0.98
C ALA A 8 18.84 3.40 0.01
N ARG A 9 19.12 2.16 -0.41
CA ARG A 9 19.89 1.22 0.40
C ARG A 9 21.31 1.76 0.67
N SER A 10 22.00 2.21 -0.36
CA SER A 10 23.36 2.75 -0.22
C SER A 10 23.38 3.99 0.68
N VAL A 11 22.49 4.96 0.44
CA VAL A 11 22.44 6.19 1.26
C VAL A 11 22.12 5.87 2.72
N VAL A 12 21.05 5.14 2.97
CA VAL A 12 20.55 4.93 4.34
C VAL A 12 21.42 3.95 5.12
N LYS A 13 21.78 2.82 4.50
CA LYS A 13 22.45 1.73 5.19
C LYS A 13 23.97 1.86 5.15
N ASP A 14 24.53 2.09 3.96
CA ASP A 14 25.98 2.01 3.79
C ASP A 14 26.66 3.33 4.19
N ILE A 15 26.05 4.49 3.89
CA ILE A 15 26.61 5.81 4.25
C ILE A 15 26.22 6.21 5.67
N HIS A 16 24.94 6.10 6.03
CA HIS A 16 24.45 6.59 7.33
C HIS A 16 24.31 5.52 8.41
N ALA A 17 24.62 4.25 8.11
CA ALA A 17 24.51 3.11 9.04
C ALA A 17 23.15 3.01 9.75
N GLN A 18 22.08 3.38 9.04
CA GLN A 18 20.70 3.35 9.52
C GLN A 18 19.94 2.14 8.97
N ASP A 19 18.87 1.71 9.64
CA ASP A 19 18.00 0.66 9.14
C ASP A 19 17.11 1.18 8.00
N LEU A 20 17.16 0.54 6.84
CA LEU A 20 16.31 0.90 5.70
C LEU A 20 14.89 0.35 5.86
N VAL A 21 14.75 -0.87 6.37
CA VAL A 21 13.47 -1.57 6.48
C VAL A 21 13.08 -1.76 7.94
N ASP A 22 11.90 -1.28 8.28
CA ASP A 22 11.23 -1.59 9.54
C ASP A 22 9.77 -1.93 9.22
N LYS A 23 9.35 -3.16 9.54
CA LYS A 23 8.00 -3.66 9.22
C LYS A 23 6.85 -2.81 9.78
N LYS A 24 7.10 -2.02 10.82
CA LYS A 24 6.15 -1.05 11.37
C LYS A 24 5.95 0.17 10.47
N HIS A 25 6.90 0.41 9.56
CA HIS A 25 6.91 1.54 8.63
C HIS A 25 6.80 1.09 7.16
N TYR A 26 6.22 -0.10 6.97
CA TYR A 26 5.89 -0.63 5.65
C TYR A 26 4.48 -1.19 5.64
N CYS A 27 3.74 -0.88 4.60
CA CYS A 27 2.45 -1.46 4.31
C CYS A 27 2.61 -2.48 3.18
N GLY A 28 1.97 -3.62 3.32
CA GLY A 28 1.71 -4.50 2.19
C GLY A 28 0.39 -4.10 1.54
N GLY A 29 0.37 -4.08 0.21
CA GLY A 29 -0.84 -3.97 -0.59
C GLY A 29 -1.00 -5.20 -1.47
N TYR A 30 -2.21 -5.69 -1.64
CA TYR A 30 -2.55 -6.73 -2.60
C TYR A 30 -3.80 -6.32 -3.36
N ARG A 31 -3.79 -6.42 -4.68
CA ARG A 31 -4.93 -6.05 -5.52
C ARG A 31 -5.19 -7.08 -6.62
N GLU A 32 -6.42 -7.16 -7.04
CA GLU A 32 -6.91 -7.91 -8.19
C GLU A 32 -7.80 -7.02 -9.04
N TYR A 33 -7.97 -7.35 -10.33
CA TYR A 33 -9.03 -6.76 -11.13
C TYR A 33 -10.23 -7.69 -11.16
N TRP A 34 -11.41 -7.11 -11.08
CA TRP A 34 -12.68 -7.79 -11.08
C TRP A 34 -13.63 -7.15 -12.09
N GLN A 35 -14.47 -7.95 -12.70
CA GLN A 35 -15.51 -7.51 -13.63
C GLN A 35 -16.88 -7.80 -13.01
N GLY A 36 -17.82 -6.83 -13.07
CA GLY A 36 -19.20 -7.02 -12.66
C GLY A 36 -19.45 -6.97 -11.16
N VAL A 37 -18.64 -6.19 -10.41
CA VAL A 37 -18.88 -5.94 -8.98
C VAL A 37 -20.08 -5.01 -8.84
N LYS A 38 -21.14 -5.45 -8.14
CA LYS A 38 -22.38 -4.65 -7.95
C LYS A 38 -22.11 -3.31 -7.29
N GLY A 39 -22.67 -2.24 -7.84
CA GLY A 39 -22.44 -0.87 -7.42
C GLY A 39 -21.19 -0.22 -8.02
N CYS A 40 -20.53 -0.90 -8.96
CA CYS A 40 -19.36 -0.39 -9.69
C CYS A 40 -19.53 -0.51 -11.22
N GLU A 41 -20.77 -0.58 -11.73
CA GLU A 41 -21.06 -0.90 -13.13
C GLU A 41 -20.89 0.29 -14.09
N GLY A 42 -20.85 1.51 -13.58
CA GLY A 42 -20.80 2.72 -14.41
C GLY A 42 -19.42 3.03 -14.98
N ASP A 43 -19.39 3.92 -15.97
CA ASP A 43 -18.14 4.48 -16.51
C ASP A 43 -17.50 5.48 -15.55
N VAL A 44 -18.30 6.03 -14.63
CA VAL A 44 -17.85 6.94 -13.58
C VAL A 44 -18.32 6.35 -12.25
N GLY A 45 -17.40 5.85 -11.46
CA GLY A 45 -17.67 5.31 -10.14
C GLY A 45 -16.96 6.10 -9.05
N ASN A 46 -17.49 6.05 -7.85
CA ASN A 46 -16.81 6.57 -6.68
C ASN A 46 -15.66 5.64 -6.27
N ILE A 47 -14.53 6.21 -5.89
CA ILE A 47 -13.51 5.49 -5.14
C ILE A 47 -14.09 5.14 -3.78
N GLU A 48 -14.07 3.86 -3.44
CA GLU A 48 -14.52 3.38 -2.14
C GLU A 48 -13.33 2.90 -1.31
N ILE A 49 -13.23 3.38 -0.08
CA ILE A 49 -12.27 2.94 0.93
C ILE A 49 -13.06 2.48 2.15
N HIS A 50 -12.84 1.24 2.56
CA HIS A 50 -13.58 0.62 3.66
C HIS A 50 -12.63 0.16 4.76
N PHE A 51 -12.79 0.70 5.94
CA PHE A 51 -12.09 0.25 7.13
C PHE A 51 -12.80 -1.01 7.67
N VAL A 52 -12.21 -2.15 7.42
CA VAL A 52 -12.72 -3.45 7.86
C VAL A 52 -11.90 -3.96 9.04
N ASP A 53 -12.55 -4.53 10.06
CA ASP A 53 -11.88 -4.95 11.31
C ASP A 53 -10.70 -5.89 11.06
N SER A 54 -10.84 -6.79 10.11
CA SER A 54 -9.80 -7.77 9.77
C SER A 54 -8.54 -7.16 9.14
N ALA A 55 -8.61 -5.93 8.62
CA ALA A 55 -7.48 -5.21 8.02
C ALA A 55 -7.02 -4.00 8.83
N ASN A 56 -7.65 -3.69 9.96
CA ASN A 56 -7.32 -2.51 10.77
C ASN A 56 -5.94 -2.66 11.48
N PRO A 57 -5.07 -1.63 11.47
CA PRO A 57 -5.11 -0.36 10.74
C PRO A 57 -4.64 -0.53 9.27
N GLY A 58 -5.58 -0.52 8.40
CA GLY A 58 -5.47 -0.64 6.97
C GLY A 58 -6.88 -0.59 6.41
N TYR A 59 -7.06 -0.89 5.14
CA TYR A 59 -8.38 -0.82 4.52
C TYR A 59 -8.50 -1.75 3.30
N PHE A 60 -9.75 -2.02 2.94
CA PHE A 60 -10.17 -2.64 1.70
C PHE A 60 -10.66 -1.56 0.74
N TRP A 61 -10.38 -1.66 -0.56
CA TRP A 61 -10.79 -0.67 -1.54
C TRP A 61 -11.45 -1.27 -2.76
N LEU A 62 -12.33 -0.47 -3.36
CA LEU A 62 -12.95 -0.68 -4.66
C LEU A 62 -12.74 0.57 -5.50
N PHE A 63 -11.93 0.50 -6.54
CA PHE A 63 -11.65 1.61 -7.45
C PHE A 63 -12.17 1.27 -8.85
N PRO A 64 -13.34 1.75 -9.24
CA PRO A 64 -13.89 1.57 -10.58
C PRO A 64 -12.95 2.14 -11.65
N LEU A 65 -12.76 1.38 -12.71
CA LEU A 65 -11.87 1.75 -13.83
C LEU A 65 -12.62 2.03 -15.13
N GLY A 66 -13.97 1.98 -15.10
CA GLY A 66 -14.83 2.03 -16.27
C GLY A 66 -15.11 0.64 -16.87
N ASN A 67 -16.10 0.59 -17.75
CA ASN A 67 -16.55 -0.65 -18.40
C ASN A 67 -16.84 -1.82 -17.42
N GLY A 68 -17.32 -1.51 -16.23
CA GLY A 68 -17.61 -2.48 -15.17
C GLY A 68 -16.37 -3.16 -14.56
N MET A 69 -15.17 -2.70 -14.90
CA MET A 69 -13.93 -3.21 -14.29
C MET A 69 -13.60 -2.44 -13.02
N VAL A 70 -13.13 -3.15 -12.00
CA VAL A 70 -12.79 -2.62 -10.69
C VAL A 70 -11.42 -3.11 -10.23
N ASN A 71 -10.60 -2.19 -9.75
CA ASN A 71 -9.40 -2.53 -8.99
C ASN A 71 -9.83 -2.76 -7.53
N VAL A 72 -9.76 -4.00 -7.10
CA VAL A 72 -10.14 -4.44 -5.75
C VAL A 72 -8.89 -4.80 -4.98
N GLY A 73 -8.73 -4.24 -3.79
CA GLY A 73 -7.53 -4.57 -3.02
C GLY A 73 -7.67 -4.34 -1.53
N ILE A 74 -6.61 -4.73 -0.84
CA ILE A 74 -6.49 -4.61 0.61
C ILE A 74 -5.06 -4.25 0.99
N GLY A 75 -4.92 -3.37 1.96
CA GLY A 75 -3.62 -2.95 2.49
C GLY A 75 -3.57 -3.07 4.01
N MET A 76 -2.40 -3.40 4.55
CA MET A 76 -2.17 -3.51 5.98
C MET A 76 -0.68 -3.36 6.31
N VAL A 77 -0.38 -2.87 7.51
CA VAL A 77 1.00 -2.78 8.03
C VAL A 77 1.63 -4.17 8.13
N LEU A 78 2.87 -4.33 7.65
CA LEU A 78 3.54 -5.64 7.59
C LEU A 78 3.77 -6.28 8.97
N ASP A 79 4.10 -5.49 9.98
CA ASP A 79 4.27 -5.98 11.36
C ASP A 79 3.00 -6.66 11.90
N LEU A 80 1.83 -6.16 11.51
CA LEU A 80 0.54 -6.72 11.93
C LEU A 80 0.18 -7.97 11.14
N LEU A 81 0.49 -8.03 9.85
CA LEU A 81 0.31 -9.25 9.06
C LEU A 81 1.12 -10.42 9.64
N ASP A 82 2.36 -10.15 10.07
CA ASP A 82 3.21 -11.14 10.71
C ASP A 82 2.62 -11.59 12.06
N LYS A 83 2.17 -10.65 12.89
CA LYS A 83 1.53 -10.95 14.20
C LYS A 83 0.26 -11.77 14.05
N GLN A 84 -0.56 -11.46 13.05
CA GLN A 84 -1.78 -12.20 12.74
C GLN A 84 -1.52 -13.51 11.99
N LYS A 85 -0.29 -13.78 11.57
CA LYS A 85 0.12 -14.95 10.77
C LYS A 85 -0.77 -15.15 9.53
N THR A 86 -1.13 -14.04 8.87
CA THR A 86 -2.01 -14.05 7.70
C THR A 86 -1.32 -13.45 6.47
N LYS A 87 -1.99 -13.58 5.32
CA LYS A 87 -1.54 -13.03 4.03
C LYS A 87 -2.65 -12.17 3.45
N LEU A 88 -2.31 -11.04 2.86
CA LEU A 88 -3.28 -10.11 2.26
C LEU A 88 -4.22 -10.78 1.26
N LYS A 89 -3.72 -11.67 0.41
CA LYS A 89 -4.56 -12.42 -0.53
C LYS A 89 -5.65 -13.24 0.16
N LYS A 90 -5.31 -13.87 1.30
CA LYS A 90 -6.30 -14.64 2.09
C LYS A 90 -7.31 -13.69 2.74
N LEU A 91 -6.81 -12.58 3.28
CA LEU A 91 -7.64 -11.57 3.93
C LEU A 91 -8.63 -10.94 2.94
N GLN A 92 -8.16 -10.55 1.74
CA GLN A 92 -9.01 -10.04 0.67
C GLN A 92 -10.09 -11.03 0.27
N LYS A 93 -9.72 -12.30 0.08
CA LYS A 93 -10.68 -13.36 -0.25
C LYS A 93 -11.75 -13.50 0.83
N ASP A 94 -11.35 -13.45 2.10
CA ASP A 94 -12.28 -13.55 3.23
C ASP A 94 -13.24 -12.35 3.26
N VAL A 95 -12.75 -11.14 3.08
CA VAL A 95 -13.59 -9.92 2.98
C VAL A 95 -14.60 -10.05 1.84
N ILE A 96 -14.15 -10.45 0.65
CA ILE A 96 -15.02 -10.60 -0.53
C ILE A 96 -16.12 -11.65 -0.28
N GLN A 97 -15.79 -12.78 0.34
CA GLN A 97 -16.69 -13.91 0.47
C GLN A 97 -17.62 -13.84 1.69
N ASN A 98 -17.15 -13.24 2.78
CA ASN A 98 -17.80 -13.39 4.08
C ASN A 98 -18.27 -12.06 4.71
N HIS A 99 -17.68 -10.92 4.30
CA HIS A 99 -18.02 -9.66 4.93
C HIS A 99 -19.43 -9.19 4.48
N PRO A 100 -20.31 -8.80 5.42
CA PRO A 100 -21.72 -8.48 5.12
C PRO A 100 -21.92 -7.42 4.04
N LEU A 101 -21.04 -6.42 3.96
CA LEU A 101 -21.13 -5.34 2.97
C LEU A 101 -20.72 -5.78 1.55
N PHE A 102 -19.94 -6.86 1.42
CA PHE A 102 -19.32 -7.18 0.12
C PHE A 102 -19.78 -8.49 -0.48
N LYS A 103 -20.09 -9.51 0.32
CA LYS A 103 -20.41 -10.85 -0.19
C LYS A 103 -21.46 -10.84 -1.32
N ASP A 104 -22.51 -10.01 -1.18
CA ASP A 104 -23.58 -9.93 -2.17
C ASP A 104 -23.20 -9.09 -3.41
N ARG A 105 -22.19 -8.24 -3.28
CA ARG A 105 -21.66 -7.43 -4.39
C ARG A 105 -20.81 -8.26 -5.35
N PHE A 106 -20.21 -9.35 -4.88
CA PHE A 106 -19.29 -10.19 -5.64
C PHE A 106 -19.91 -11.51 -6.14
N VAL A 107 -21.21 -11.76 -5.89
CA VAL A 107 -21.87 -13.03 -6.26
C VAL A 107 -21.68 -13.38 -7.74
N ASP A 108 -21.89 -12.40 -8.63
CA ASP A 108 -21.81 -12.59 -10.09
C ASP A 108 -20.51 -11.99 -10.66
N ALA A 109 -19.64 -11.46 -9.81
CA ALA A 109 -18.39 -10.82 -10.24
C ALA A 109 -17.33 -11.86 -10.60
N VAL A 110 -16.54 -11.56 -11.61
CA VAL A 110 -15.51 -12.46 -12.11
C VAL A 110 -14.13 -11.82 -11.94
N MET A 111 -13.23 -12.52 -11.26
CA MET A 111 -11.85 -12.09 -11.14
C MET A 111 -11.12 -12.26 -12.48
N VAL A 112 -10.43 -11.22 -12.93
CA VAL A 112 -9.58 -11.28 -14.11
C VAL A 112 -8.36 -12.15 -13.81
N ASN A 113 -8.24 -13.28 -14.52
CA ASN A 113 -7.19 -14.26 -14.28
C ASN A 113 -5.78 -13.65 -14.41
N GLY A 114 -4.89 -14.00 -13.46
CA GLY A 114 -3.51 -13.49 -13.43
C GLY A 114 -3.36 -12.02 -13.02
N SER A 115 -4.45 -11.32 -12.68
CA SER A 115 -4.40 -9.90 -12.30
C SER A 115 -3.83 -9.64 -10.90
N GLY A 116 -3.82 -10.66 -10.03
CA GLY A 116 -3.37 -10.50 -8.64
C GLY A 116 -1.92 -10.05 -8.53
N LYS A 117 -1.69 -8.92 -7.86
CA LYS A 117 -0.36 -8.35 -7.59
C LYS A 117 -0.25 -7.87 -6.15
N GLY A 118 0.89 -8.20 -5.54
CA GLY A 118 1.27 -7.66 -4.24
C GLY A 118 2.45 -6.70 -4.36
N TRP A 119 2.46 -5.68 -3.53
CA TRP A 119 3.57 -4.72 -3.44
C TRP A 119 3.74 -4.22 -2.01
N GLN A 120 4.89 -3.59 -1.75
CA GLN A 120 5.16 -2.95 -0.47
C GLN A 120 5.29 -1.44 -0.65
N LEU A 121 4.73 -0.70 0.29
CA LEU A 121 4.74 0.76 0.32
C LEU A 121 5.50 1.21 1.57
N PRO A 122 6.61 1.96 1.41
CA PRO A 122 7.37 2.46 2.54
C PRO A 122 6.77 3.78 3.04
N PHE A 123 6.44 3.85 4.32
CA PHE A 123 5.98 5.08 4.94
C PHE A 123 6.71 5.36 6.26
N GLY A 124 6.97 6.62 6.51
CA GLY A 124 7.67 7.06 7.71
C GLY A 124 9.12 6.58 7.78
N SER A 125 9.70 6.71 8.95
CA SER A 125 11.08 6.32 9.23
C SER A 125 11.17 5.50 10.49
N PRO A 126 12.03 4.49 10.54
CA PRO A 126 12.40 3.85 11.81
C PRO A 126 12.91 4.88 12.79
N ARG A 127 12.55 4.71 14.04
CA ARG A 127 12.97 5.59 15.13
C ARG A 127 13.60 4.75 16.21
N LYS A 128 14.80 5.12 16.62
CA LYS A 128 15.53 4.43 17.68
C LYS A 128 15.71 5.35 18.89
N GLY A 129 15.52 4.79 20.09
CA GLY A 129 15.74 5.47 21.34
C GLY A 129 14.72 6.56 21.67
N GLU A 130 15.05 7.36 22.68
CA GLU A 130 14.19 8.47 23.15
C GLU A 130 14.20 9.66 22.18
N ILE A 131 15.28 9.84 21.43
CA ILE A 131 15.40 10.86 20.39
C ILE A 131 14.97 10.26 19.07
N LEU A 132 13.83 10.70 18.59
CA LEU A 132 13.25 10.27 17.32
C LEU A 132 14.04 10.87 16.16
N GLN A 133 15.04 10.14 15.67
CA GLN A 133 15.81 10.56 14.51
C GLN A 133 15.23 9.94 13.24
N PRO A 134 14.72 10.75 12.30
CA PRO A 134 14.31 10.25 10.99
C PRO A 134 15.50 9.71 10.24
N ARG A 135 15.26 8.76 9.32
CA ARG A 135 16.28 8.32 8.37
C ARG A 135 16.78 9.50 7.54
N ARG A 136 18.09 9.54 7.32
CA ARG A 136 18.67 10.49 6.37
C ARG A 136 18.48 9.98 4.95
N MET A 137 17.68 10.72 4.17
CA MET A 137 17.33 10.38 2.80
C MET A 137 18.18 11.15 1.77
N PHE A 138 19.34 11.65 2.20
CA PHE A 138 20.26 12.41 1.35
C PHE A 138 21.70 12.21 1.82
N SER A 139 22.63 12.49 0.94
CA SER A 139 24.07 12.62 1.20
C SER A 139 24.66 13.58 0.16
N ASP A 140 25.95 13.88 0.25
CA ASP A 140 26.60 14.73 -0.73
C ASP A 140 26.41 14.17 -2.16
N GLY A 141 25.83 14.98 -3.03
CA GLY A 141 25.56 14.62 -4.41
C GLY A 141 24.36 13.70 -4.65
N VAL A 142 23.57 13.36 -3.63
CA VAL A 142 22.37 12.53 -3.78
C VAL A 142 21.23 12.95 -2.88
N LEU A 143 20.02 13.01 -3.45
CA LEU A 143 18.75 13.23 -2.75
C LEU A 143 17.76 12.14 -3.17
N LEU A 144 17.15 11.47 -2.21
CA LEU A 144 16.07 10.51 -2.44
C LEU A 144 14.71 11.23 -2.43
N VAL A 145 13.79 10.79 -3.29
CA VAL A 145 12.43 11.34 -3.41
C VAL A 145 11.39 10.23 -3.50
N GLY A 146 10.13 10.56 -3.28
CA GLY A 146 9.01 9.62 -3.37
C GLY A 146 9.18 8.39 -2.48
N ASP A 147 8.76 7.23 -2.96
CA ASP A 147 8.84 5.96 -2.22
C ASP A 147 10.28 5.59 -1.83
N ALA A 148 11.28 5.96 -2.63
CA ALA A 148 12.67 5.73 -2.27
C ALA A 148 13.08 6.49 -1.00
N ALA A 149 12.43 7.61 -0.72
CA ALA A 149 12.58 8.40 0.50
C ALA A 149 11.53 8.04 1.58
N SER A 150 10.73 7.00 1.38
CA SER A 150 9.66 6.59 2.30
C SER A 150 8.60 7.66 2.55
N LEU A 151 8.21 8.38 1.51
CA LEU A 151 7.27 9.51 1.57
C LEU A 151 5.81 9.09 1.30
N VAL A 152 5.49 7.82 1.32
CA VAL A 152 4.09 7.36 1.27
C VAL A 152 3.36 7.86 2.53
N ASP A 153 2.17 8.41 2.36
CA ASP A 153 1.33 8.83 3.47
C ASP A 153 0.88 7.62 4.29
N PRO A 154 1.16 7.57 5.59
CA PRO A 154 0.89 6.37 6.39
C PRO A 154 -0.59 6.15 6.68
N PHE A 155 -1.45 7.15 6.52
CA PHE A 155 -2.87 7.04 6.77
C PHE A 155 -3.62 6.53 5.54
N SER A 156 -3.37 7.14 4.40
CA SER A 156 -4.09 6.84 3.15
C SER A 156 -3.38 5.81 2.26
N GLY A 157 -2.06 5.60 2.45
CA GLY A 157 -1.24 4.83 1.52
C GLY A 157 -0.94 5.57 0.20
N GLU A 158 -1.31 6.86 0.12
CA GLU A 158 -1.06 7.71 -1.04
C GLU A 158 0.43 8.06 -1.11
N GLY A 159 1.03 7.93 -2.27
CA GLY A 159 2.44 8.24 -2.49
C GLY A 159 2.71 9.00 -3.78
N ILE A 160 1.75 9.07 -4.70
CA ILE A 160 1.93 9.68 -6.03
C ILE A 160 2.12 11.19 -5.89
N GLY A 161 1.26 11.87 -5.13
CA GLY A 161 1.36 13.30 -4.88
C GLY A 161 2.67 13.67 -4.19
N ASN A 162 3.02 12.93 -3.13
CA ASN A 162 4.27 13.12 -2.42
C ASN A 162 5.51 12.87 -3.30
N ALA A 163 5.44 11.89 -4.21
CA ALA A 163 6.52 11.64 -5.16
C ALA A 163 6.68 12.79 -6.15
N LEU A 164 5.56 13.32 -6.68
CA LEU A 164 5.57 14.47 -7.60
C LEU A 164 6.10 15.73 -6.91
N VAL A 165 5.59 16.04 -5.72
CA VAL A 165 6.02 17.23 -4.96
C VAL A 165 7.49 17.15 -4.58
N SER A 166 7.93 16.03 -4.02
CA SER A 166 9.35 15.85 -3.64
C SER A 166 10.29 15.88 -4.85
N GLY A 167 9.86 15.31 -5.99
CA GLY A 167 10.62 15.39 -7.24
C GLY A 167 10.67 16.79 -7.86
N HIS A 168 9.64 17.62 -7.62
CA HIS A 168 9.62 19.02 -8.08
C HIS A 168 10.52 19.94 -7.22
N ILE A 169 10.61 19.64 -5.91
CA ILE A 169 11.45 20.43 -4.98
C ILE A 169 12.93 20.07 -5.12
N ALA A 170 13.26 18.84 -5.52
CA ALA A 170 14.64 18.35 -5.66
C ALA A 170 15.37 18.95 -6.85
#